data_a3e0cabf41d1bd798ae7ab72987cc52d
#
_entry.id   a3e0cabf41d1bd798ae7ab72987cc52d
#
_cell.length_a   1.000
_cell.length_b   1.000
_cell.length_c   1.000
_cell.angle_alpha   90.00
_cell.angle_beta   90.00
_cell.angle_gamma   90.00
#
_symmetry.space_group_name_H-M   'P 1'
#
loop_
_entity.id
_entity.type
_entity.pdbx_description
1 polymer ?
#
loop_
_entity_poly.entity_id
_entity_poly.type
_entity_poly.pdbx_seq_one_letter_code
_entity_poly.pdbx_strand_id
1 'polypeptide(L)'
;MSQRSTRLGTGGSWRDFLRTLRAGLQRGGWKLALAGMLLLTAALLPPLLLTRDIVNHLVVIDITQSMYVTDQVLDGRPASRLAFARASLVQAMRQLPCGSQIGLGIFASRRTLLLLAPIEVCGNRFELEQAIAQIDARMAWEDASVIVRGVYSATDVAFELPQHPSVIFITDGQESPPRAELPDFDRPLGRVRGTLVGVGGDMPQPIPHLDKEGRQIGWWSAAEVVQQPTKAGSAPSQEHLSWLHESYLQALAPHAGLRYARLTDAAAFGKILREPRLSRPLVVPTDVRWIPALLAGLLLMSYYLRLPTGWRNANTRLIAKMRRKRQ
;
A
#
# COMPACT_ATOMS: atom_id res chain seq x y z
N MET A 1 -59.23 58.38 23.99
CA MET A 1 -57.88 58.03 23.42
C MET A 1 -57.04 57.44 24.55
N SER A 2 -56.93 56.13 24.61
CA SER A 2 -56.17 55.38 25.66
C SER A 2 -54.96 54.73 25.04
N GLN A 3 -53.75 55.19 25.38
CA GLN A 3 -52.49 54.61 24.98
C GLN A 3 -52.20 53.43 25.89
N ARG A 4 -52.19 52.18 25.31
CA ARG A 4 -51.62 51.02 25.96
C ARG A 4 -50.11 51.02 25.68
N SER A 5 -49.29 51.29 26.68
CA SER A 5 -47.87 51.09 26.66
C SER A 5 -47.54 49.57 26.85
N THR A 6 -47.10 48.94 25.83
CA THR A 6 -46.51 47.57 25.89
C THR A 6 -45.07 47.63 26.48
N ARG A 7 -44.95 47.24 27.74
CA ARG A 7 -43.64 47.04 28.38
C ARG A 7 -43.04 45.75 27.81
N LEU A 8 -41.98 45.86 27.02
CA LEU A 8 -41.08 44.78 26.68
C LEU A 8 -40.27 44.39 27.92
N GLY A 9 -40.59 43.26 28.50
CA GLY A 9 -39.88 42.71 29.64
C GLY A 9 -38.57 42.03 29.15
N THR A 10 -37.48 42.79 29.14
CA THR A 10 -36.11 42.26 28.98
C THR A 10 -35.52 42.00 30.36
N GLY A 11 -35.51 40.77 30.82
CA GLY A 11 -34.92 40.44 32.10
C GLY A 11 -34.88 38.93 32.39
N GLY A 12 -34.45 38.11 31.42
CA GLY A 12 -34.06 36.76 31.74
C GLY A 12 -32.76 36.81 32.54
N SER A 13 -32.89 36.66 33.89
CA SER A 13 -31.74 36.70 34.80
C SER A 13 -30.73 35.62 34.40
N TRP A 14 -29.44 35.96 34.36
CA TRP A 14 -28.31 34.98 34.23
C TRP A 14 -28.49 33.77 35.16
N ARG A 15 -29.16 33.94 36.29
CA ARG A 15 -29.55 32.88 37.23
C ARG A 15 -30.57 31.90 36.64
N ASP A 16 -31.51 32.37 35.84
CA ASP A 16 -32.53 31.51 35.21
C ASP A 16 -31.93 30.72 34.04
N PHE A 17 -30.98 31.30 33.29
CA PHE A 17 -30.18 30.61 32.30
C PHE A 17 -29.34 29.50 32.95
N LEU A 18 -28.69 29.78 34.07
CA LEU A 18 -27.90 28.77 34.81
C LEU A 18 -28.79 27.67 35.40
N ARG A 19 -30.02 27.98 35.86
CA ARG A 19 -30.98 26.97 36.34
C ARG A 19 -31.48 26.06 35.21
N THR A 20 -31.79 26.61 34.05
CA THR A 20 -32.21 25.80 32.89
C THR A 20 -31.09 24.95 32.32
N LEU A 21 -29.84 25.45 32.28
CA LEU A 21 -28.67 24.70 31.97
C LEU A 21 -28.44 23.52 32.95
N ARG A 22 -28.57 23.80 34.27
CA ARG A 22 -28.39 22.77 35.30
C ARG A 22 -29.47 21.68 35.24
N ALA A 23 -30.74 22.06 34.99
CA ALA A 23 -31.82 21.10 34.78
C ALA A 23 -31.69 20.30 33.48
N GLY A 24 -31.16 20.89 32.43
CA GLY A 24 -30.84 20.23 31.17
C GLY A 24 -29.68 19.21 31.33
N LEU A 25 -28.62 19.58 32.02
CA LEU A 25 -27.50 18.67 32.33
C LEU A 25 -27.94 17.45 33.18
N GLN A 26 -28.82 17.65 34.14
CA GLN A 26 -29.32 16.55 35.00
C GLN A 26 -30.19 15.52 34.26
N ARG A 27 -30.81 15.88 33.12
CA ARG A 27 -31.64 14.99 32.28
C ARG A 27 -30.85 14.27 31.18
N GLY A 28 -29.53 14.21 31.25
CA GLY A 28 -28.67 13.55 30.25
C GLY A 28 -28.05 14.54 29.26
N GLY A 29 -28.29 15.83 29.35
CA GLY A 29 -27.69 16.88 28.54
C GLY A 29 -26.17 17.03 28.72
N TRP A 30 -25.61 16.49 29.81
CA TRP A 30 -24.19 16.43 30.01
C TRP A 30 -23.46 15.62 28.89
N LYS A 31 -24.13 14.58 28.32
CA LYS A 31 -23.60 13.81 27.21
C LYS A 31 -23.48 14.66 25.94
N LEU A 32 -24.48 15.50 25.68
CA LEU A 32 -24.46 16.43 24.55
C LEU A 32 -23.37 17.49 24.74
N ALA A 33 -23.26 18.07 25.95
CA ALA A 33 -22.21 19.04 26.26
C ALA A 33 -20.81 18.41 26.11
N LEU A 34 -20.61 17.19 26.64
CA LEU A 34 -19.33 16.46 26.50
C LEU A 34 -19.04 16.10 25.04
N ALA A 35 -20.04 15.65 24.28
CA ALA A 35 -19.88 15.38 22.84
C ALA A 35 -19.52 16.64 22.06
N GLY A 36 -20.15 17.76 22.36
CA GLY A 36 -19.82 19.08 21.78
C GLY A 36 -18.39 19.51 22.12
N MET A 37 -17.94 19.32 23.36
CA MET A 37 -16.58 19.62 23.77
C MET A 37 -15.56 18.71 23.07
N LEU A 38 -15.86 17.42 22.92
CA LEU A 38 -15.00 16.48 22.18
C LEU A 38 -14.90 16.84 20.69
N LEU A 39 -16.00 17.26 20.06
CA LEU A 39 -15.98 17.73 18.67
C LEU A 39 -15.16 19.02 18.52
N LEU A 40 -15.30 19.94 19.47
CA LEU A 40 -14.50 21.18 19.49
C LEU A 40 -13.01 20.83 19.67
N THR A 41 -12.70 19.91 20.58
CA THR A 41 -11.33 19.40 20.75
C THR A 41 -10.81 18.76 19.46
N ALA A 42 -11.64 17.94 18.78
CA ALA A 42 -11.26 17.34 17.50
C ALA A 42 -10.98 18.41 16.42
N ALA A 43 -11.77 19.50 16.39
CA ALA A 43 -11.58 20.56 15.41
C ALA A 43 -10.30 21.40 15.65
N LEU A 44 -9.96 21.64 16.93
CA LEU A 44 -8.85 22.51 17.32
C LEU A 44 -7.54 21.78 17.56
N LEU A 45 -7.57 20.43 17.69
CA LEU A 45 -6.38 19.63 18.00
C LEU A 45 -5.37 19.70 16.86
N PRO A 46 -4.13 20.17 17.08
CA PRO A 46 -3.08 20.10 16.08
C PRO A 46 -2.62 18.64 15.88
N PRO A 47 -2.01 18.31 14.73
CA PRO A 47 -1.38 17.01 14.54
C PRO A 47 -0.33 16.75 15.65
N LEU A 48 -0.38 15.57 16.25
CA LEU A 48 0.59 15.17 17.27
C LEU A 48 1.83 14.57 16.62
N LEU A 49 3.01 14.96 17.11
CA LEU A 49 4.28 14.39 16.69
C LEU A 49 4.43 13.01 17.32
N LEU A 50 4.23 11.95 16.52
CA LEU A 50 4.36 10.56 16.97
C LEU A 50 5.47 9.86 16.19
N THR A 51 6.27 9.04 16.90
CA THR A 51 7.23 8.16 16.25
C THR A 51 6.49 7.06 15.50
N ARG A 52 6.72 6.98 14.19
CA ARG A 52 6.18 5.92 13.32
C ARG A 52 7.29 5.30 12.50
N ASP A 53 7.18 4.01 12.26
CA ASP A 53 8.06 3.32 11.33
C ASP A 53 7.62 3.67 9.91
N ILE A 54 8.37 4.57 9.28
CA ILE A 54 8.15 4.99 7.90
C ILE A 54 9.13 4.29 6.97
N VAL A 55 8.77 4.21 5.70
CA VAL A 55 9.60 3.64 4.65
C VAL A 55 9.96 4.68 3.60
N ASN A 56 11.10 4.46 2.95
CA ASN A 56 11.55 5.24 1.80
C ASN A 56 12.04 4.24 0.73
N HIS A 57 11.26 4.04 -0.32
CA HIS A 57 11.53 3.05 -1.35
C HIS A 57 11.64 3.66 -2.74
N LEU A 58 12.56 3.13 -3.52
CA LEU A 58 12.53 3.18 -4.98
C LEU A 58 11.94 1.86 -5.47
N VAL A 59 10.71 1.91 -5.99
CA VAL A 59 10.04 0.74 -6.58
C VAL A 59 10.34 0.73 -8.07
N VAL A 60 11.04 -0.30 -8.52
CA VAL A 60 11.38 -0.52 -9.93
C VAL A 60 10.50 -1.65 -10.46
N ILE A 61 9.78 -1.40 -11.53
CA ILE A 61 8.90 -2.37 -12.18
C ILE A 61 9.53 -2.78 -13.50
N ASP A 62 9.69 -4.07 -13.68
CA ASP A 62 10.04 -4.67 -14.97
C ASP A 62 8.89 -4.49 -15.95
N ILE A 63 9.17 -3.91 -17.12
CA ILE A 63 8.19 -3.66 -18.19
C ILE A 63 8.49 -4.45 -19.46
N THR A 64 9.37 -5.45 -19.39
CA THR A 64 9.68 -6.32 -20.52
C THR A 64 8.47 -7.16 -20.94
N GLN A 65 8.52 -7.72 -22.13
CA GLN A 65 7.33 -8.37 -22.72
C GLN A 65 6.87 -9.60 -21.95
N SER A 66 7.77 -10.28 -21.22
CA SER A 66 7.41 -11.41 -20.33
C SER A 66 6.46 -10.99 -19.21
N MET A 67 6.51 -9.74 -18.75
CA MET A 67 5.59 -9.20 -17.76
C MET A 67 4.15 -8.99 -18.27
N TYR A 68 3.91 -9.17 -19.56
CA TYR A 68 2.57 -9.15 -20.16
C TYR A 68 1.90 -10.52 -20.23
N VAL A 69 2.59 -11.59 -19.83
CA VAL A 69 1.97 -12.91 -19.65
C VAL A 69 0.81 -12.80 -18.66
N THR A 70 -0.36 -13.38 -19.04
CA THR A 70 -1.63 -13.29 -18.30
C THR A 70 -1.84 -14.53 -17.42
N ASP A 71 -0.93 -14.77 -16.50
CA ASP A 71 -0.95 -15.89 -15.56
C ASP A 71 -1.30 -15.49 -14.11
N GLN A 72 -1.71 -14.25 -13.90
CA GLN A 72 -2.16 -13.73 -12.61
C GLN A 72 -3.67 -13.54 -12.61
N VAL A 73 -4.25 -13.38 -11.41
CA VAL A 73 -5.69 -13.09 -11.22
C VAL A 73 -5.84 -11.78 -10.46
N LEU A 74 -6.59 -10.85 -11.03
CA LEU A 74 -6.96 -9.58 -10.41
C LEU A 74 -8.48 -9.44 -10.44
N ASP A 75 -9.09 -9.26 -9.28
CA ASP A 75 -10.56 -9.15 -9.13
C ASP A 75 -11.35 -10.30 -9.82
N GLY A 76 -10.80 -11.52 -9.73
CA GLY A 76 -11.41 -12.72 -10.31
C GLY A 76 -11.27 -12.84 -11.84
N ARG A 77 -10.45 -11.99 -12.48
CA ARG A 77 -10.19 -12.02 -13.93
C ARG A 77 -8.71 -12.27 -14.22
N PRO A 78 -8.38 -12.96 -15.31
CA PRO A 78 -7.00 -13.07 -15.76
C PRO A 78 -6.38 -11.69 -15.97
N ALA A 79 -5.16 -11.52 -15.48
CA ALA A 79 -4.42 -10.26 -15.57
C ALA A 79 -2.95 -10.51 -15.91
N SER A 80 -2.31 -9.56 -16.58
CA SER A 80 -0.87 -9.62 -16.80
C SER A 80 -0.10 -9.42 -15.49
N ARG A 81 1.11 -9.97 -15.42
CA ARG A 81 2.03 -9.78 -14.28
C ARG A 81 2.24 -8.30 -13.97
N LEU A 82 2.41 -7.49 -15.02
CA LEU A 82 2.54 -6.03 -14.88
C LEU A 82 1.29 -5.39 -14.28
N ALA A 83 0.09 -5.74 -14.76
CA ALA A 83 -1.16 -5.20 -14.23
C ALA A 83 -1.36 -5.60 -12.77
N PHE A 84 -1.04 -6.85 -12.43
CA PHE A 84 -1.11 -7.37 -11.06
C PHE A 84 -0.10 -6.66 -10.13
N ALA A 85 1.15 -6.46 -10.59
CA ALA A 85 2.17 -5.75 -9.82
C ALA A 85 1.76 -4.29 -9.55
N ARG A 86 1.26 -3.57 -10.56
CA ARG A 86 0.78 -2.19 -10.40
C ARG A 86 -0.39 -2.09 -9.42
N ALA A 87 -1.40 -2.94 -9.57
CA ALA A 87 -2.57 -2.96 -8.68
C ALA A 87 -2.16 -3.29 -7.23
N SER A 88 -1.29 -4.29 -7.06
CA SER A 88 -0.74 -4.66 -5.74
C SER A 88 0.06 -3.52 -5.11
N LEU A 89 0.86 -2.79 -5.89
CA LEU A 89 1.62 -1.63 -5.41
C LEU A 89 0.69 -0.51 -4.95
N VAL A 90 -0.32 -0.15 -5.73
CA VAL A 90 -1.31 0.87 -5.37
C VAL A 90 -2.02 0.50 -4.07
N GLN A 91 -2.48 -0.74 -3.94
CA GLN A 91 -3.18 -1.19 -2.75
C GLN A 91 -2.26 -1.25 -1.51
N ALA A 92 -1.02 -1.71 -1.66
CA ALA A 92 -0.05 -1.75 -0.58
C ALA A 92 0.39 -0.33 -0.14
N MET A 93 0.60 0.58 -1.09
CA MET A 93 0.97 1.97 -0.85
C MET A 93 -0.10 2.71 -0.02
N ARG A 94 -1.39 2.46 -0.28
CA ARG A 94 -2.51 3.05 0.49
C ARG A 94 -2.49 2.69 1.98
N GLN A 95 -1.78 1.63 2.35
CA GLN A 95 -1.66 1.15 3.73
C GLN A 95 -0.39 1.64 4.44
N LEU A 96 0.48 2.37 3.73
CA LEU A 96 1.68 2.93 4.32
C LEU A 96 1.34 4.10 5.24
N PRO A 97 2.06 4.26 6.36
CA PRO A 97 1.90 5.42 7.23
C PRO A 97 2.32 6.70 6.49
N CYS A 98 1.59 7.80 6.73
CA CYS A 98 1.97 9.11 6.22
C CYS A 98 3.38 9.48 6.72
N GLY A 99 4.14 10.15 5.86
CA GLY A 99 5.57 10.37 6.02
C GLY A 99 6.43 9.35 5.29
N SER A 100 5.86 8.19 4.87
CA SER A 100 6.54 7.26 3.98
C SER A 100 6.70 7.85 2.57
N GLN A 101 7.76 7.44 1.87
CA GLN A 101 8.09 7.94 0.53
C GLN A 101 8.20 6.79 -0.46
N ILE A 102 7.65 6.99 -1.66
CA ILE A 102 7.77 6.05 -2.79
C ILE A 102 8.29 6.82 -3.99
N GLY A 103 9.39 6.33 -4.55
CA GLY A 103 9.87 6.67 -5.89
C GLY A 103 9.52 5.57 -6.87
N LEU A 104 9.45 5.90 -8.15
CA LEU A 104 9.13 4.97 -9.22
C LEU A 104 10.26 4.91 -10.23
N GLY A 105 10.60 3.71 -10.63
CA GLY A 105 11.51 3.41 -11.72
C GLY A 105 10.93 2.30 -12.60
N ILE A 106 11.45 2.20 -13.80
CA ILE A 106 11.17 1.09 -14.72
C ILE A 106 12.48 0.40 -15.10
N PHE A 107 12.36 -0.89 -15.32
CA PHE A 107 13.45 -1.67 -15.89
C PHE A 107 13.07 -2.12 -17.30
N ALA A 108 13.98 -1.89 -18.23
CA ALA A 108 13.98 -2.47 -19.56
C ALA A 108 15.41 -2.63 -20.04
N SER A 109 15.69 -3.63 -20.87
CA SER A 109 16.99 -3.93 -21.42
C SER A 109 18.04 -4.29 -20.34
N ARG A 110 18.85 -3.33 -19.92
CA ARG A 110 20.02 -3.55 -19.04
C ARG A 110 20.11 -2.58 -17.88
N ARG A 111 19.18 -1.67 -17.74
CA ARG A 111 19.24 -0.59 -16.75
C ARG A 111 17.89 -0.17 -16.24
N THR A 112 17.90 0.40 -15.07
CA THR A 112 16.77 1.05 -14.45
C THR A 112 16.75 2.54 -14.85
N LEU A 113 15.59 3.01 -15.28
CA LEU A 113 15.31 4.42 -15.50
C LEU A 113 14.45 4.95 -14.34
N LEU A 114 14.91 6.02 -13.70
CA LEU A 114 14.12 6.72 -12.69
C LEU A 114 13.02 7.53 -13.38
N LEU A 115 11.75 7.26 -13.02
CA LEU A 115 10.60 8.03 -13.48
C LEU A 115 10.24 9.14 -12.50
N LEU A 116 10.28 8.82 -11.20
CA LEU A 116 9.90 9.73 -10.12
C LEU A 116 10.79 9.49 -8.92
N ALA A 117 11.45 10.54 -8.44
CA ALA A 117 12.17 10.49 -7.17
C ALA A 117 11.17 10.23 -6.01
N PRO A 118 11.64 9.65 -4.87
CA PRO A 118 10.75 9.37 -3.74
C PRO A 118 10.01 10.61 -3.24
N ILE A 119 8.67 10.54 -3.24
CA ILE A 119 7.78 11.57 -2.71
C ILE A 119 6.86 10.98 -1.64
N GLU A 120 6.34 11.83 -0.75
CA GLU A 120 5.49 11.43 0.37
C GLU A 120 4.14 10.87 -0.11
N VAL A 121 3.71 9.73 0.45
CA VAL A 121 2.59 8.93 -0.08
C VAL A 121 1.20 9.50 0.22
N CYS A 122 0.99 10.18 1.34
CA CYS A 122 -0.34 10.68 1.71
C CYS A 122 -0.70 11.97 0.97
N GLY A 123 0.25 12.90 0.88
CA GLY A 123 0.05 14.17 0.21
C GLY A 123 0.03 14.07 -1.32
N ASN A 124 0.73 13.05 -1.87
CA ASN A 124 0.88 12.87 -3.32
C ASN A 124 0.26 11.54 -3.81
N ARG A 125 -0.78 11.07 -3.12
CA ARG A 125 -1.40 9.77 -3.42
C ARG A 125 -1.93 9.70 -4.84
N PHE A 126 -2.63 10.73 -5.28
CA PHE A 126 -3.25 10.76 -6.61
C PHE A 126 -2.19 10.73 -7.71
N GLU A 127 -1.14 11.52 -7.57
CA GLU A 127 -0.03 11.62 -8.52
C GLU A 127 0.73 10.29 -8.62
N LEU A 128 0.98 9.63 -7.49
CA LEU A 128 1.61 8.31 -7.44
C LEU A 128 0.74 7.25 -8.12
N GLU A 129 -0.56 7.21 -7.81
CA GLU A 129 -1.49 6.26 -8.42
C GLU A 129 -1.59 6.46 -9.94
N GLN A 130 -1.63 7.71 -10.41
CA GLN A 130 -1.62 8.02 -11.84
C GLN A 130 -0.29 7.62 -12.51
N ALA A 131 0.84 7.94 -11.88
CA ALA A 131 2.14 7.56 -12.41
C ALA A 131 2.29 6.03 -12.51
N ILE A 132 1.87 5.27 -11.48
CA ILE A 132 1.88 3.80 -11.50
C ILE A 132 0.96 3.26 -12.62
N ALA A 133 -0.22 3.87 -12.81
CA ALA A 133 -1.18 3.42 -13.83
C ALA A 133 -0.67 3.61 -15.26
N GLN A 134 0.22 4.59 -15.48
CA GLN A 134 0.77 4.90 -16.82
C GLN A 134 2.00 4.05 -17.16
N ILE A 135 2.58 3.28 -16.22
CA ILE A 135 3.73 2.41 -16.52
C ILE A 135 3.27 1.29 -17.46
N ASP A 136 3.82 1.24 -18.68
CA ASP A 136 3.49 0.21 -19.67
C ASP A 136 4.66 -0.09 -20.63
N ALA A 137 4.48 -1.06 -21.54
CA ALA A 137 5.49 -1.51 -22.50
C ALA A 137 5.98 -0.41 -23.47
N ARG A 138 5.18 0.62 -23.73
CA ARG A 138 5.57 1.74 -24.63
C ARG A 138 6.74 2.54 -24.08
N MET A 139 7.03 2.40 -22.78
CA MET A 139 8.19 3.01 -22.17
C MET A 139 9.47 2.19 -22.38
N ALA A 140 9.38 0.95 -22.86
CA ALA A 140 10.55 0.12 -23.16
C ALA A 140 11.23 0.63 -24.45
N TRP A 141 12.54 0.77 -24.38
CA TRP A 141 13.37 1.27 -25.50
C TRP A 141 14.12 0.15 -26.24
N GLU A 142 14.09 -1.07 -25.71
CA GLU A 142 14.77 -2.26 -26.24
C GLU A 142 14.09 -3.52 -25.72
N ASP A 143 14.06 -4.58 -26.53
CA ASP A 143 13.41 -5.87 -26.18
C ASP A 143 14.27 -6.82 -25.36
N ALA A 144 15.54 -6.48 -25.11
CA ALA A 144 16.42 -7.28 -24.24
C ALA A 144 15.99 -7.19 -22.78
N SER A 145 16.30 -8.22 -21.97
CA SER A 145 16.05 -8.27 -20.55
C SER A 145 17.26 -8.85 -19.82
N VAL A 146 18.17 -8.00 -19.35
CA VAL A 146 19.34 -8.40 -18.56
C VAL A 146 19.10 -8.04 -17.11
N ILE A 147 18.31 -8.88 -16.41
CA ILE A 147 17.79 -8.64 -15.06
C ILE A 147 18.91 -8.32 -14.07
N VAL A 148 19.99 -9.07 -14.07
CA VAL A 148 21.11 -8.84 -13.16
C VAL A 148 21.68 -7.42 -13.29
N ARG A 149 21.81 -6.90 -14.51
CA ARG A 149 22.28 -5.51 -14.72
C ARG A 149 21.23 -4.48 -14.34
N GLY A 150 19.96 -4.80 -14.57
CA GLY A 150 18.83 -3.97 -14.12
C GLY A 150 18.81 -3.80 -12.60
N VAL A 151 18.99 -4.90 -11.87
CA VAL A 151 19.05 -4.88 -10.39
C VAL A 151 20.25 -4.07 -9.91
N TYR A 152 21.44 -4.26 -10.51
CA TYR A 152 22.62 -3.46 -10.14
C TYR A 152 22.41 -1.98 -10.44
N SER A 153 21.86 -1.65 -11.62
CA SER A 153 21.50 -0.28 -11.96
C SER A 153 20.47 0.33 -11.00
N ALA A 154 19.50 -0.45 -10.53
CA ALA A 154 18.52 0.01 -9.53
C ALA A 154 19.18 0.37 -8.19
N THR A 155 20.16 -0.43 -7.75
CA THR A 155 20.92 -0.14 -6.52
C THR A 155 21.80 1.11 -6.68
N ASP A 156 22.38 1.33 -7.86
CA ASP A 156 23.15 2.56 -8.15
C ASP A 156 22.25 3.79 -8.14
N VAL A 157 21.13 3.76 -8.85
CA VAL A 157 20.15 4.84 -8.85
C VAL A 157 19.67 5.17 -7.44
N ALA A 158 19.34 4.15 -6.65
CA ALA A 158 18.90 4.35 -5.26
C ALA A 158 20.00 4.94 -4.37
N PHE A 159 21.26 4.57 -4.61
CA PHE A 159 22.39 5.11 -3.86
C PHE A 159 22.66 6.59 -4.19
N GLU A 160 22.43 7.01 -5.43
CA GLU A 160 22.59 8.40 -5.87
C GLU A 160 21.46 9.31 -5.39
N LEU A 161 20.30 8.74 -5.05
CA LEU A 161 19.16 9.51 -4.55
C LEU A 161 19.36 9.97 -3.10
N PRO A 162 18.80 11.14 -2.72
CA PRO A 162 18.79 11.60 -1.34
C PRO A 162 18.21 10.54 -0.39
N GLN A 163 18.81 10.42 0.81
CA GLN A 163 18.42 9.47 1.85
C GLN A 163 18.58 7.99 1.46
N HIS A 164 19.17 7.65 0.32
CA HIS A 164 19.43 6.31 -0.15
C HIS A 164 18.23 5.38 0.05
N PRO A 165 17.13 5.55 -0.73
CA PRO A 165 15.93 4.74 -0.59
C PRO A 165 16.24 3.25 -0.76
N SER A 166 15.47 2.39 -0.10
CA SER A 166 15.58 0.95 -0.30
C SER A 166 15.01 0.57 -1.67
N VAL A 167 15.62 -0.40 -2.35
CA VAL A 167 15.14 -0.89 -3.66
C VAL A 167 14.09 -1.97 -3.49
N ILE A 168 12.97 -1.82 -4.17
CA ILE A 168 11.97 -2.87 -4.39
C ILE A 168 11.91 -3.14 -5.89
N PHE A 169 12.52 -4.24 -6.34
CA PHE A 169 12.62 -4.56 -7.76
C PHE A 169 11.65 -5.70 -8.11
N ILE A 170 10.67 -5.45 -8.97
CA ILE A 170 9.60 -6.39 -9.32
C ILE A 170 9.85 -6.94 -10.72
N THR A 171 9.99 -8.26 -10.86
CA THR A 171 10.29 -8.95 -12.12
C THR A 171 9.82 -10.40 -12.06
N ASP A 172 9.68 -11.06 -13.21
CA ASP A 172 9.50 -12.51 -13.32
C ASP A 172 10.84 -13.28 -13.42
N GLY A 173 11.94 -12.54 -13.62
CA GLY A 173 13.27 -13.13 -13.72
C GLY A 173 13.64 -13.69 -15.09
N GLN A 174 12.85 -13.40 -16.14
CA GLN A 174 13.17 -13.85 -17.50
C GLN A 174 14.37 -13.08 -18.06
N GLU A 175 15.51 -13.75 -18.22
CA GLU A 175 16.71 -13.20 -18.88
C GLU A 175 16.63 -13.36 -20.39
N SER A 176 16.85 -12.28 -21.14
CA SER A 176 16.92 -12.31 -22.60
C SER A 176 18.04 -11.38 -23.12
N PRO A 177 19.12 -11.91 -23.71
CA PRO A 177 19.42 -13.34 -23.91
C PRO A 177 19.71 -14.07 -22.60
N PRO A 178 19.41 -15.38 -22.55
CA PRO A 178 19.63 -16.20 -21.37
C PRO A 178 21.11 -16.28 -20.97
N ARG A 179 21.39 -16.33 -19.67
CA ARG A 179 22.74 -16.36 -19.11
C ARG A 179 22.97 -17.61 -18.26
N ALA A 180 24.14 -18.20 -18.42
CA ALA A 180 24.52 -19.37 -17.63
C ALA A 180 25.07 -19.02 -16.24
N GLU A 181 25.68 -17.84 -16.10
CA GLU A 181 26.38 -17.40 -14.89
C GLU A 181 25.93 -15.97 -14.49
N LEU A 182 25.89 -15.73 -13.19
CA LEU A 182 25.68 -14.40 -12.63
C LEU A 182 27.02 -13.63 -12.71
N PRO A 183 27.04 -12.45 -13.36
CA PRO A 183 28.24 -11.61 -13.34
C PRO A 183 28.46 -11.04 -11.93
N ASP A 184 29.73 -10.89 -11.58
CA ASP A 184 30.11 -10.28 -10.30
C ASP A 184 29.57 -8.87 -10.15
N PHE A 185 29.22 -8.52 -8.92
CA PHE A 185 28.81 -7.18 -8.55
C PHE A 185 30.02 -6.39 -8.07
N ASP A 186 30.49 -5.44 -8.88
CA ASP A 186 31.71 -4.66 -8.64
C ASP A 186 31.61 -3.69 -7.46
N ARG A 187 30.50 -3.71 -6.71
CA ARG A 187 30.23 -2.76 -5.65
C ARG A 187 30.09 -3.44 -4.30
N PRO A 188 30.39 -2.74 -3.19
CA PRO A 188 30.22 -3.29 -1.85
C PRO A 188 28.76 -3.70 -1.60
N LEU A 189 28.55 -4.97 -1.22
CA LEU A 189 27.24 -5.49 -0.85
C LEU A 189 26.66 -4.73 0.36
N GLY A 190 25.33 -4.55 0.38
CA GLY A 190 24.64 -3.88 1.48
C GLY A 190 24.73 -2.36 1.46
N ARG A 191 25.30 -1.75 0.43
CA ARG A 191 25.31 -0.30 0.20
C ARG A 191 23.89 0.29 0.12
N VAL A 192 22.98 -0.46 -0.50
CA VAL A 192 21.53 -0.20 -0.53
C VAL A 192 20.82 -1.45 -0.05
N ARG A 193 19.83 -1.28 0.82
CA ARG A 193 18.94 -2.36 1.24
C ARG A 193 17.80 -2.52 0.24
N GLY A 194 17.18 -3.69 0.20
CA GLY A 194 16.02 -3.86 -0.68
C GLY A 194 15.51 -5.28 -0.74
N THR A 195 14.53 -5.46 -1.61
CA THR A 195 13.90 -6.76 -1.86
C THR A 195 13.70 -6.92 -3.37
N LEU A 196 14.14 -8.06 -3.88
CA LEU A 196 13.86 -8.54 -5.22
C LEU A 196 12.53 -9.30 -5.16
N VAL A 197 11.53 -8.83 -5.87
CA VAL A 197 10.15 -9.33 -5.78
C VAL A 197 9.82 -10.10 -7.05
N GLY A 198 9.64 -11.42 -6.91
CA GLY A 198 9.25 -12.29 -8.01
C GLY A 198 7.74 -12.26 -8.25
N VAL A 199 7.31 -12.11 -9.50
CA VAL A 199 5.90 -12.14 -9.92
C VAL A 199 5.71 -13.05 -11.12
N GLY A 200 4.73 -13.94 -11.09
CA GLY A 200 4.42 -14.88 -12.16
C GLY A 200 3.92 -16.23 -11.63
N GLY A 201 3.35 -17.02 -12.54
CA GLY A 201 2.98 -18.41 -12.32
C GLY A 201 4.17 -19.35 -12.47
N ASP A 202 4.00 -20.61 -12.02
CA ASP A 202 5.03 -21.63 -12.06
C ASP A 202 5.02 -22.43 -13.38
N MET A 203 4.02 -22.23 -14.22
CA MET A 203 3.86 -22.96 -15.48
C MET A 203 4.30 -22.08 -16.66
N PRO A 204 5.10 -22.63 -17.59
CA PRO A 204 5.48 -21.93 -18.81
C PRO A 204 4.29 -21.44 -19.60
N GLN A 205 4.28 -20.17 -19.96
CA GLN A 205 3.24 -19.50 -20.75
C GLN A 205 3.89 -18.78 -21.95
N PRO A 206 3.24 -18.73 -23.12
CA PRO A 206 3.77 -18.02 -24.26
C PRO A 206 3.88 -16.52 -23.97
N ILE A 207 5.02 -15.93 -24.36
CA ILE A 207 5.26 -14.49 -24.20
C ILE A 207 4.50 -13.74 -25.30
N PRO A 208 3.64 -12.76 -24.99
CA PRO A 208 2.99 -11.93 -25.97
C PRO A 208 4.01 -11.12 -26.79
N HIS A 209 3.88 -11.10 -28.11
CA HIS A 209 4.64 -10.22 -28.97
C HIS A 209 3.89 -8.89 -29.10
N LEU A 210 4.46 -7.82 -28.56
CA LEU A 210 3.87 -6.47 -28.57
C LEU A 210 4.54 -5.61 -29.64
N ASP A 211 3.73 -4.80 -30.33
CA ASP A 211 4.25 -3.74 -31.19
C ASP A 211 4.74 -2.52 -30.39
N LYS A 212 5.30 -1.52 -31.07
CA LYS A 212 5.80 -0.29 -30.43
C LYS A 212 4.70 0.54 -29.74
N GLU A 213 3.46 0.32 -30.11
CA GLU A 213 2.28 0.94 -29.51
C GLU A 213 1.74 0.14 -28.30
N GLY A 214 2.40 -0.99 -27.97
CA GLY A 214 2.04 -1.88 -26.84
C GLY A 214 0.84 -2.77 -27.14
N ARG A 215 0.45 -2.95 -28.42
CA ARG A 215 -0.65 -3.84 -28.83
C ARG A 215 -0.09 -5.23 -29.12
N GLN A 216 -0.80 -6.25 -28.66
CA GLN A 216 -0.40 -7.61 -28.95
C GLN A 216 -0.66 -7.94 -30.42
N ILE A 217 0.41 -8.30 -31.14
CA ILE A 217 0.37 -8.69 -32.56
C ILE A 217 0.54 -10.18 -32.77
N GLY A 218 0.85 -10.93 -31.69
CA GLY A 218 1.04 -12.37 -31.73
C GLY A 218 1.68 -12.89 -30.45
N TRP A 219 2.44 -13.94 -30.63
CA TRP A 219 3.23 -14.60 -29.58
C TRP A 219 4.61 -14.85 -30.11
N TRP A 220 5.64 -14.69 -29.27
CA TRP A 220 7.00 -15.06 -29.66
C TRP A 220 7.10 -16.55 -29.95
N SER A 221 7.74 -16.90 -31.07
CA SER A 221 8.05 -18.30 -31.42
C SER A 221 9.48 -18.64 -31.07
N ALA A 222 9.77 -19.95 -30.94
CA ALA A 222 11.12 -20.42 -30.65
C ALA A 222 12.18 -20.01 -31.69
N ALA A 223 11.75 -19.72 -32.95
CA ALA A 223 12.65 -19.30 -34.03
C ALA A 223 13.00 -17.80 -33.96
N GLU A 224 12.21 -16.99 -33.24
CA GLU A 224 12.36 -15.52 -33.17
C GLU A 224 13.16 -15.07 -31.94
N VAL A 225 13.38 -15.96 -30.96
CA VAL A 225 14.12 -15.65 -29.74
C VAL A 225 15.42 -16.44 -29.66
N VAL A 226 16.41 -15.85 -28.97
CA VAL A 226 17.69 -16.54 -28.72
C VAL A 226 17.46 -17.65 -27.71
N GLN A 227 17.72 -18.90 -28.12
CA GLN A 227 17.61 -20.05 -27.27
C GLN A 227 18.91 -20.32 -26.50
N GLN A 228 18.82 -20.83 -25.29
CA GLN A 228 19.99 -21.34 -24.59
C GLN A 228 20.57 -22.54 -25.35
N PRO A 229 21.92 -22.65 -25.43
CA PRO A 229 22.56 -23.87 -25.99
C PRO A 229 22.11 -25.11 -25.22
N THR A 230 21.48 -26.04 -25.91
CA THR A 230 21.04 -27.31 -25.32
C THR A 230 22.23 -28.21 -25.09
N LYS A 231 22.46 -28.65 -23.85
CA LYS A 231 23.44 -29.71 -23.58
C LYS A 231 22.90 -31.03 -24.14
N ALA A 232 23.80 -31.90 -24.63
CA ALA A 232 23.40 -33.20 -25.12
C ALA A 232 22.57 -33.97 -24.07
N GLY A 233 21.36 -34.43 -24.45
CA GLY A 233 20.43 -35.13 -23.56
C GLY A 233 19.50 -34.24 -22.69
N SER A 234 19.57 -32.91 -22.81
CA SER A 234 18.64 -31.99 -22.15
C SER A 234 17.42 -31.70 -23.02
N ALA A 235 16.32 -31.31 -22.40
CA ALA A 235 15.16 -30.79 -23.11
C ALA A 235 15.51 -29.54 -23.94
N PRO A 236 14.86 -29.30 -25.09
CA PRO A 236 15.03 -28.06 -25.86
C PRO A 236 14.77 -26.81 -24.99
N SER A 237 15.54 -25.75 -25.25
CA SER A 237 15.33 -24.47 -24.61
C SER A 237 13.94 -23.90 -24.95
N GLN A 238 13.31 -23.23 -23.99
CA GLN A 238 11.94 -22.69 -24.08
C GLN A 238 11.89 -21.19 -23.84
N GLU A 239 12.88 -20.44 -24.35
CA GLU A 239 13.03 -18.99 -24.09
C GLU A 239 11.90 -18.12 -24.69
N HIS A 240 11.06 -18.69 -25.56
CA HIS A 240 9.82 -18.08 -26.06
C HIS A 240 8.63 -18.21 -25.08
N LEU A 241 8.82 -18.98 -23.99
CA LEU A 241 7.89 -19.14 -22.91
C LEU A 241 8.44 -18.46 -21.66
N SER A 242 7.56 -17.98 -20.81
CA SER A 242 7.94 -17.39 -19.52
C SER A 242 7.13 -17.98 -18.37
N TRP A 243 7.82 -18.15 -17.24
CA TRP A 243 7.26 -18.46 -15.93
C TRP A 243 8.07 -17.69 -14.88
N LEU A 244 7.67 -17.76 -13.61
CA LEU A 244 8.48 -17.16 -12.55
C LEU A 244 9.79 -17.94 -12.39
N HIS A 245 10.92 -17.33 -12.71
CA HIS A 245 12.26 -17.88 -12.52
C HIS A 245 12.73 -17.76 -11.07
N GLU A 246 11.95 -18.36 -10.14
CA GLU A 246 12.11 -18.17 -8.70
C GLU A 246 13.50 -18.56 -8.18
N SER A 247 14.03 -19.71 -8.61
CA SER A 247 15.38 -20.17 -8.20
C SER A 247 16.48 -19.20 -8.63
N TYR A 248 16.36 -18.63 -9.83
CA TYR A 248 17.28 -17.61 -10.33
C TYR A 248 17.21 -16.33 -9.48
N LEU A 249 16.02 -15.84 -9.18
CA LEU A 249 15.83 -14.64 -8.36
C LEU A 249 16.31 -14.85 -6.93
N GLN A 250 16.11 -16.05 -6.37
CA GLN A 250 16.61 -16.43 -5.04
C GLN A 250 18.14 -16.44 -4.98
N ALA A 251 18.79 -16.85 -6.06
CA ALA A 251 20.25 -16.82 -6.18
C ALA A 251 20.77 -15.39 -6.41
N LEU A 252 20.09 -14.59 -7.25
CA LEU A 252 20.49 -13.22 -7.59
C LEU A 252 20.35 -12.26 -6.40
N ALA A 253 19.30 -12.39 -5.59
CA ALA A 253 19.01 -11.44 -4.53
C ALA A 253 20.20 -11.25 -3.56
N PRO A 254 20.77 -12.28 -2.94
CA PRO A 254 21.93 -12.13 -2.05
C PRO A 254 23.19 -11.63 -2.80
N HIS A 255 23.35 -11.96 -4.09
CA HIS A 255 24.44 -11.45 -4.93
C HIS A 255 24.39 -9.91 -5.08
N ALA A 256 23.21 -9.32 -5.05
CA ALA A 256 23.00 -7.87 -5.07
C ALA A 256 22.86 -7.26 -3.67
N GLY A 257 23.02 -8.03 -2.59
CA GLY A 257 22.79 -7.57 -1.21
C GLY A 257 21.31 -7.35 -0.86
N LEU A 258 20.40 -7.94 -1.64
CA LEU A 258 18.96 -7.85 -1.47
C LEU A 258 18.39 -9.13 -0.82
N ARG A 259 17.11 -9.11 -0.47
CA ARG A 259 16.33 -10.31 -0.14
C ARG A 259 15.39 -10.67 -1.28
N TYR A 260 15.00 -11.91 -1.34
CA TYR A 260 13.96 -12.36 -2.25
C TYR A 260 12.62 -12.45 -1.52
N ALA A 261 11.54 -12.10 -2.22
CA ALA A 261 10.16 -12.36 -1.81
C ALA A 261 9.29 -12.60 -3.05
N ARG A 262 8.25 -13.45 -2.92
CA ARG A 262 7.29 -13.69 -4.00
C ARG A 262 6.06 -12.80 -3.81
N LEU A 263 5.59 -12.18 -4.87
CA LEU A 263 4.35 -11.40 -4.91
C LEU A 263 3.17 -12.34 -5.12
N THR A 264 2.44 -12.64 -4.06
CA THR A 264 1.25 -13.50 -4.11
C THR A 264 -0.06 -12.71 -4.12
N ASP A 265 -0.07 -11.59 -3.42
CA ASP A 265 -1.22 -10.71 -3.29
C ASP A 265 -0.80 -9.34 -2.73
N ALA A 266 -1.71 -8.38 -2.76
CA ALA A 266 -1.44 -7.03 -2.28
C ALA A 266 -1.16 -6.93 -0.77
N ALA A 267 -1.72 -7.84 0.05
CA ALA A 267 -1.46 -7.86 1.49
C ALA A 267 -0.05 -8.37 1.78
N ALA A 268 0.41 -9.41 1.06
CA ALA A 268 1.79 -9.89 1.10
C ALA A 268 2.75 -8.77 0.65
N PHE A 269 2.40 -8.04 -0.43
CA PHE A 269 3.22 -6.92 -0.87
C PHE A 269 3.29 -5.79 0.17
N GLY A 270 2.19 -5.49 0.84
CA GLY A 270 2.17 -4.56 1.97
C GLY A 270 3.09 -4.96 3.12
N LYS A 271 3.27 -6.27 3.37
CA LYS A 271 4.25 -6.77 4.36
C LYS A 271 5.69 -6.58 3.88
N ILE A 272 5.95 -6.83 2.58
CA ILE A 272 7.27 -6.60 1.96
C ILE A 272 7.66 -5.12 2.10
N LEU A 273 6.77 -4.19 1.74
CA LEU A 273 7.06 -2.75 1.85
C LEU A 273 7.28 -2.30 3.30
N ARG A 274 6.61 -2.90 4.27
CA ARG A 274 6.72 -2.57 5.70
C ARG A 274 7.71 -3.46 6.45
N GLU A 275 8.61 -4.15 5.75
CA GLU A 275 9.61 -4.98 6.42
C GLU A 275 10.45 -4.13 7.39
N PRO A 276 10.58 -4.51 8.68
CA PRO A 276 11.21 -3.67 9.71
C PRO A 276 12.64 -3.23 9.36
N ARG A 277 13.41 -4.07 8.67
CA ARG A 277 14.78 -3.72 8.24
C ARG A 277 14.83 -2.59 7.19
N LEU A 278 13.73 -2.34 6.46
CA LEU A 278 13.60 -1.30 5.45
C LEU A 278 12.92 -0.04 6.00
N SER A 279 12.34 -0.13 7.20
CA SER A 279 11.70 0.99 7.87
C SER A 279 12.68 1.77 8.74
N ARG A 280 12.33 3.02 9.04
CA ARG A 280 13.06 3.91 9.94
C ARG A 280 12.07 4.56 10.90
N PRO A 281 12.33 4.56 12.21
CA PRO A 281 11.52 5.32 13.14
C PRO A 281 11.73 6.83 12.89
N LEU A 282 10.67 7.53 12.54
CA LEU A 282 10.69 8.98 12.35
C LEU A 282 9.53 9.61 13.09
N VAL A 283 9.78 10.77 13.69
CA VAL A 283 8.75 11.59 14.32
C VAL A 283 8.00 12.34 13.22
N VAL A 284 6.73 11.96 13.00
CA VAL A 284 5.90 12.55 11.94
C VAL A 284 4.62 13.14 12.51
N PRO A 285 4.12 14.26 11.96
CA PRO A 285 2.82 14.81 12.34
C PRO A 285 1.72 13.80 11.99
N THR A 286 1.04 13.33 13.04
CA THR A 286 -0.02 12.33 12.91
C THR A 286 -1.36 12.94 13.28
N ASP A 287 -2.35 12.81 12.41
CA ASP A 287 -3.71 13.26 12.69
C ASP A 287 -4.41 12.26 13.62
N VAL A 288 -4.69 12.72 14.84
CA VAL A 288 -5.40 11.95 15.88
C VAL A 288 -6.79 12.51 16.17
N ARG A 289 -7.29 13.47 15.37
CA ARG A 289 -8.59 14.14 15.53
C ARG A 289 -9.77 13.16 15.50
N TRP A 290 -9.58 12.04 14.80
CA TRP A 290 -10.58 10.97 14.73
C TRP A 290 -10.91 10.35 16.09
N ILE A 291 -9.98 10.35 17.07
CA ILE A 291 -10.19 9.76 18.41
C ILE A 291 -11.27 10.54 19.16
N PRO A 292 -11.12 11.85 19.42
CA PRO A 292 -12.20 12.60 20.11
C PRO A 292 -13.48 12.68 19.27
N ALA A 293 -13.41 12.70 17.93
CA ALA A 293 -14.58 12.65 17.07
C ALA A 293 -15.35 11.32 17.21
N LEU A 294 -14.66 10.18 17.26
CA LEU A 294 -15.25 8.86 17.49
C LEU A 294 -15.93 8.80 18.87
N LEU A 295 -15.26 9.28 19.92
CA LEU A 295 -15.81 9.31 21.27
C LEU A 295 -17.06 10.18 21.34
N ALA A 296 -17.06 11.33 20.66
CA ALA A 296 -18.25 12.18 20.53
C ALA A 296 -19.41 11.44 19.84
N GLY A 297 -19.13 10.74 18.74
CA GLY A 297 -20.10 9.91 18.02
C GLY A 297 -20.71 8.81 18.90
N LEU A 298 -19.90 8.10 19.66
CA LEU A 298 -20.36 7.08 20.61
C LEU A 298 -21.24 7.66 21.73
N LEU A 299 -20.88 8.84 22.24
CA LEU A 299 -21.71 9.55 23.24
C LEU A 299 -23.06 9.97 22.67
N LEU A 300 -23.07 10.54 21.45
CA LEU A 300 -24.31 10.92 20.75
C LEU A 300 -25.17 9.68 20.48
N MET A 301 -24.57 8.59 20.00
CA MET A 301 -25.26 7.32 19.82
C MET A 301 -25.88 6.82 21.12
N SER A 302 -25.14 6.85 22.24
CA SER A 302 -25.64 6.45 23.56
C SER A 302 -26.75 7.36 24.10
N TYR A 303 -26.81 8.60 23.62
CA TYR A 303 -27.87 9.56 23.99
C TYR A 303 -29.16 9.32 23.20
N TYR A 304 -29.07 9.09 21.89
CA TYR A 304 -30.22 8.89 21.00
C TYR A 304 -30.72 7.44 20.98
N LEU A 305 -29.83 6.44 21.03
CA LEU A 305 -30.21 5.06 21.20
C LEU A 305 -30.54 4.81 22.69
N ARG A 306 -31.75 5.17 23.09
CA ARG A 306 -32.32 4.69 24.35
C ARG A 306 -32.57 3.19 24.16
N LEU A 307 -31.62 2.34 24.56
CA LEU A 307 -31.87 0.90 24.69
C LEU A 307 -33.13 0.74 25.53
N PRO A 308 -34.15 0.05 25.04
CA PRO A 308 -35.40 -0.14 25.79
C PRO A 308 -35.07 -0.75 27.15
N THR A 309 -35.56 -0.12 28.23
CA THR A 309 -35.31 -0.51 29.63
C THR A 309 -35.72 -1.95 29.96
N GLY A 310 -36.29 -2.69 29.01
CA GLY A 310 -36.66 -4.11 29.14
C GLY A 310 -35.48 -5.07 29.40
N TRP A 311 -34.27 -4.74 28.99
CA TRP A 311 -33.10 -5.61 29.18
C TRP A 311 -32.57 -5.60 30.63
N ARG A 312 -32.68 -4.50 31.36
CA ARG A 312 -32.29 -4.44 32.79
C ARG A 312 -33.22 -5.24 33.68
N ASN A 313 -34.52 -5.32 33.33
CA ASN A 313 -35.50 -6.07 34.13
C ASN A 313 -35.53 -7.58 33.83
N ALA A 314 -35.01 -7.99 32.67
CA ALA A 314 -34.89 -9.43 32.33
C ALA A 314 -33.81 -10.13 33.18
N ASN A 315 -32.66 -9.47 33.38
CA ASN A 315 -31.56 -10.04 34.17
C ASN A 315 -31.89 -10.11 35.67
N THR A 316 -32.60 -9.12 36.21
CA THR A 316 -33.03 -9.18 37.64
C THR A 316 -34.09 -10.25 37.89
N ARG A 317 -35.00 -10.50 36.93
CA ARG A 317 -35.99 -11.60 37.03
C ARG A 317 -35.35 -12.99 36.88
N LEU A 318 -34.31 -13.13 36.05
CA LEU A 318 -33.57 -14.39 35.93
C LEU A 318 -32.78 -14.72 37.20
N ILE A 319 -32.13 -13.74 37.82
CA ILE A 319 -31.39 -13.92 39.05
C ILE A 319 -32.35 -14.23 40.23
N ALA A 320 -33.50 -13.57 40.30
CA ALA A 320 -34.54 -13.86 41.30
C ALA A 320 -35.16 -15.26 41.12
N LYS A 321 -35.32 -15.73 39.86
CA LYS A 321 -35.85 -17.06 39.57
C LYS A 321 -34.86 -18.18 39.87
N MET A 322 -33.55 -17.94 39.75
CA MET A 322 -32.49 -18.87 40.12
C MET A 322 -32.30 -18.98 41.65
N ARG A 323 -32.55 -17.90 42.40
CA ARG A 323 -32.51 -17.96 43.89
C ARG A 323 -33.69 -18.75 44.50
N ARG A 324 -34.90 -18.73 43.86
CA ARG A 324 -36.05 -19.51 44.29
C ARG A 324 -35.98 -21.03 44.02
N LYS A 325 -35.07 -21.47 43.19
CA LYS A 325 -34.86 -22.91 42.89
C LYS A 325 -33.80 -23.55 43.79
N ARG A 326 -33.18 -22.80 44.72
CA ARG A 326 -32.16 -23.29 45.65
C ARG A 326 -32.63 -23.27 47.11
N GLN A 327 -33.91 -22.99 47.34
CA GLN A 327 -34.63 -23.28 48.61
C GLN A 327 -35.68 -24.34 48.34
#